data_13545ab15b4e1a94db1b81f3a87adad5
#
_entry.id   13545ab15b4e1a94db1b81f3a87adad5
#
_cell.length_a   1.000
_cell.length_b   1.000
_cell.length_c   1.000
_cell.angle_alpha   90.00
_cell.angle_beta   90.00
_cell.angle_gamma   90.00
#
_symmetry.space_group_name_H-M   'P 1'
#
loop_
_entity.id
_entity.type
_entity.pdbx_description
1 polymer ?
#
loop_
_entity_poly.entity_id
_entity_poly.type
_entity_poly.pdbx_seq_one_letter_code
_entity_poly.pdbx_strand_id
1 'polypeptide(L)'
;FDKIPAQPKPHNKMVLMYSGIFMVYSTPKYFLKAFKELSVERPDIASNIELHFVGFLRKENQKLIRKLKLQTFIKDHGYVNHNDSIAKIKSADVLWFMVGQRRNIDAILPGKVYEYLGAKKPIIACVPEGAAKMAVEESNAGFIAKPDDVQEIKEVIMKVYDLYAKNALPAPTNEFLEKFRRDNLTELLTKQFQIKLRADG
;
A
#
# COMPACT_ATOMS: atom_id res chain seq x y z
N PHE A 1 3.92 -0.27 17.33
CA PHE A 1 3.27 -1.00 16.24
C PHE A 1 2.86 -2.40 16.70
N ASP A 2 3.77 -3.16 17.30
CA ASP A 2 3.54 -4.55 17.72
C ASP A 2 2.46 -4.70 18.80
N LYS A 3 2.33 -3.71 19.67
CA LYS A 3 1.35 -3.71 20.76
C LYS A 3 -0.11 -3.46 20.32
N ILE A 4 -0.33 -3.05 19.08
CA ILE A 4 -1.68 -2.77 18.56
C ILE A 4 -2.22 -4.03 17.89
N PRO A 5 -3.32 -4.64 18.39
CA PRO A 5 -3.90 -5.83 17.78
C PRO A 5 -4.56 -5.49 16.43
N ALA A 6 -4.63 -6.45 15.53
CA ALA A 6 -5.44 -6.34 14.34
C ALA A 6 -6.92 -6.37 14.71
N GLN A 7 -7.76 -5.63 13.99
CA GLN A 7 -9.20 -5.74 14.13
C GLN A 7 -9.70 -7.03 13.44
N PRO A 8 -10.76 -7.67 13.96
CA PRO A 8 -11.35 -8.83 13.31
C PRO A 8 -11.84 -8.47 11.90
N LYS A 9 -11.60 -9.35 10.95
CA LYS A 9 -12.11 -9.23 9.59
C LYS A 9 -13.57 -9.72 9.57
N PRO A 10 -14.55 -8.90 9.12
CA PRO A 10 -15.96 -9.23 9.27
C PRO A 10 -16.48 -10.30 8.30
N HIS A 11 -15.70 -10.72 7.29
CA HIS A 11 -16.11 -11.64 6.23
C HIS A 11 -14.91 -12.22 5.46
N ASN A 12 -15.19 -13.17 4.56
CA ASN A 12 -14.17 -13.91 3.80
C ASN A 12 -13.70 -13.22 2.51
N LYS A 13 -14.09 -11.95 2.26
CA LYS A 13 -13.62 -11.22 1.10
C LYS A 13 -12.19 -10.72 1.29
N MET A 14 -11.44 -10.64 0.20
CA MET A 14 -10.13 -10.00 0.22
C MET A 14 -10.26 -8.49 0.44
N VAL A 15 -9.58 -7.97 1.43
CA VAL A 15 -9.54 -6.54 1.74
C VAL A 15 -8.28 -5.91 1.14
N LEU A 16 -8.46 -5.08 0.11
CA LEU A 16 -7.42 -4.20 -0.42
C LEU A 16 -7.54 -2.83 0.26
N MET A 17 -6.56 -2.44 1.06
CA MET A 17 -6.66 -1.23 1.88
C MET A 17 -5.63 -0.16 1.48
N TYR A 18 -6.11 1.07 1.39
CA TYR A 18 -5.31 2.27 1.33
C TYR A 18 -5.48 3.07 2.63
N SER A 19 -4.38 3.46 3.25
CA SER A 19 -4.38 4.34 4.42
C SER A 19 -3.68 5.66 4.13
N GLY A 20 -4.31 6.76 4.50
CA GLY A 20 -3.81 8.12 4.37
C GLY A 20 -4.66 9.01 3.46
N ILE A 21 -4.07 10.13 3.05
CA ILE A 21 -4.71 11.12 2.18
C ILE A 21 -4.06 11.06 0.79
N PHE A 22 -4.87 11.13 -0.25
CA PHE A 22 -4.36 11.32 -1.61
C PHE A 22 -3.91 12.77 -1.78
N MET A 23 -2.61 12.94 -1.92
CA MET A 23 -1.99 14.25 -2.15
C MET A 23 -2.01 14.59 -3.65
N VAL A 24 -1.52 15.78 -4.02
CA VAL A 24 -1.55 16.31 -5.40
C VAL A 24 -0.98 15.33 -6.44
N TYR A 25 0.02 14.53 -6.06
CA TYR A 25 0.71 13.55 -6.93
C TYR A 25 0.31 12.10 -6.68
N SER A 26 -0.74 11.89 -5.89
CA SER A 26 -1.23 10.58 -5.53
C SER A 26 -2.74 10.57 -5.75
N THR A 27 -3.21 9.90 -6.78
CA THR A 27 -4.64 9.85 -7.13
C THR A 27 -5.10 8.40 -7.28
N PRO A 28 -6.21 7.98 -6.68
CA PRO A 28 -6.73 6.61 -6.84
C PRO A 28 -7.28 6.34 -8.25
N LYS A 29 -7.22 7.33 -9.16
CA LYS A 29 -7.91 7.32 -10.46
C LYS A 29 -7.63 6.06 -11.27
N TYR A 30 -6.37 5.70 -11.43
CA TYR A 30 -5.98 4.59 -12.31
C TYR A 30 -6.26 3.25 -11.64
N PHE A 31 -6.02 3.15 -10.34
CA PHE A 31 -6.39 1.97 -9.56
C PHE A 31 -7.91 1.71 -9.58
N LEU A 32 -8.72 2.75 -9.38
CA LEU A 32 -10.18 2.63 -9.45
C LEU A 32 -10.68 2.30 -10.86
N LYS A 33 -10.02 2.80 -11.92
CA LYS A 33 -10.33 2.41 -13.29
C LYS A 33 -10.00 0.94 -13.54
N ALA A 34 -8.82 0.48 -13.13
CA ALA A 34 -8.41 -0.91 -13.23
C ALA A 34 -9.39 -1.85 -12.51
N PHE A 35 -9.79 -1.48 -11.30
CA PHE A 35 -10.79 -2.23 -10.56
C PHE A 35 -12.18 -2.19 -11.24
N LYS A 36 -12.54 -1.07 -11.88
CA LYS A 36 -13.78 -1.00 -12.66
C LYS A 36 -13.75 -1.95 -13.85
N GLU A 37 -12.66 -2.01 -14.60
CA GLU A 37 -12.52 -2.97 -15.70
C GLU A 37 -12.59 -4.41 -15.19
N LEU A 38 -11.84 -4.72 -14.12
CA LEU A 38 -11.94 -6.02 -13.45
C LEU A 38 -13.39 -6.38 -13.06
N SER A 39 -14.14 -5.43 -12.52
CA SER A 39 -15.53 -5.68 -12.08
C SER A 39 -16.49 -5.98 -13.23
N VAL A 40 -16.12 -5.62 -14.46
CA VAL A 40 -16.88 -5.92 -15.68
C VAL A 40 -16.42 -7.23 -16.31
N GLU A 41 -15.12 -7.44 -16.41
CA GLU A 41 -14.52 -8.60 -17.07
C GLU A 41 -14.57 -9.86 -16.21
N ARG A 42 -14.36 -9.69 -14.88
CA ARG A 42 -14.31 -10.79 -13.91
C ARG A 42 -15.15 -10.44 -12.66
N PRO A 43 -16.49 -10.38 -12.81
CA PRO A 43 -17.38 -10.09 -11.68
C PRO A 43 -17.29 -11.14 -10.56
N ASP A 44 -16.92 -12.37 -10.89
CA ASP A 44 -16.63 -13.46 -9.96
C ASP A 44 -15.49 -13.11 -9.00
N ILE A 45 -14.41 -12.52 -9.49
CA ILE A 45 -13.28 -12.04 -8.68
C ILE A 45 -13.68 -10.77 -7.92
N ALA A 46 -14.19 -9.78 -8.63
CA ALA A 46 -14.47 -8.47 -8.05
C ALA A 46 -15.48 -8.55 -6.88
N SER A 47 -16.47 -9.43 -6.94
CA SER A 47 -17.46 -9.62 -5.86
C SER A 47 -16.84 -10.14 -4.55
N ASN A 48 -15.64 -10.74 -4.62
CA ASN A 48 -14.88 -11.24 -3.49
C ASN A 48 -13.78 -10.27 -3.02
N ILE A 49 -13.79 -9.02 -3.49
CA ILE A 49 -12.84 -7.98 -3.10
C ILE A 49 -13.59 -6.79 -2.50
N GLU A 50 -13.07 -6.24 -1.42
CA GLU A 50 -13.48 -4.93 -0.90
C GLU A 50 -12.30 -3.95 -0.92
N LEU A 51 -12.57 -2.73 -1.37
CA LEU A 51 -11.61 -1.62 -1.37
C LEU A 51 -11.84 -0.75 -0.14
N HIS A 52 -10.93 -0.80 0.82
CA HIS A 52 -11.02 -0.02 2.05
C HIS A 52 -10.16 1.22 1.96
N PHE A 53 -10.72 2.36 2.35
CA PHE A 53 -10.02 3.63 2.47
C PHE A 53 -10.06 4.08 3.93
N VAL A 54 -8.89 4.31 4.50
CA VAL A 54 -8.71 4.85 5.85
C VAL A 54 -8.05 6.22 5.72
N GLY A 55 -8.70 7.26 6.22
CA GLY A 55 -8.24 8.64 6.11
C GLY A 55 -9.24 9.51 5.35
N PHE A 56 -8.77 10.63 4.83
CA PHE A 56 -9.66 11.60 4.19
C PHE A 56 -9.81 11.34 2.69
N LEU A 57 -10.98 10.84 2.29
CA LEU A 57 -11.32 10.64 0.89
C LEU A 57 -11.93 11.92 0.31
N ARG A 58 -11.14 12.66 -0.48
CA ARG A 58 -11.53 13.96 -1.06
C ARG A 58 -12.79 13.84 -1.93
N LYS A 59 -13.54 14.94 -2.04
CA LYS A 59 -14.79 15.02 -2.83
C LYS A 59 -14.60 14.60 -4.30
N GLU A 60 -13.44 14.90 -4.91
CA GLU A 60 -13.10 14.50 -6.27
C GLU A 60 -13.04 12.97 -6.40
N ASN A 61 -12.42 12.31 -5.43
CA ASN A 61 -12.31 10.84 -5.41
C ASN A 61 -13.68 10.19 -5.17
N GLN A 62 -14.49 10.75 -4.28
CA GLN A 62 -15.88 10.31 -4.07
C GLN A 62 -16.75 10.46 -5.35
N LYS A 63 -16.58 11.59 -6.09
CA LYS A 63 -17.24 11.78 -7.39
C LYS A 63 -16.78 10.73 -8.41
N LEU A 64 -15.48 10.43 -8.45
CA LEU A 64 -14.93 9.41 -9.33
C LEU A 64 -15.51 8.01 -9.03
N ILE A 65 -15.56 7.63 -7.76
CA ILE A 65 -16.15 6.37 -7.30
C ILE A 65 -17.60 6.24 -7.78
N ARG A 66 -18.40 7.31 -7.63
CA ARG A 66 -19.80 7.33 -8.13
C ARG A 66 -19.85 7.23 -9.65
N LYS A 67 -19.01 7.98 -10.37
CA LYS A 67 -18.96 7.93 -11.84
C LYS A 67 -18.60 6.53 -12.35
N LEU A 68 -17.71 5.81 -11.66
CA LEU A 68 -17.32 4.45 -12.01
C LEU A 68 -18.30 3.37 -11.51
N LYS A 69 -19.34 3.76 -10.73
CA LYS A 69 -20.32 2.85 -10.12
C LYS A 69 -19.68 1.77 -9.24
N LEU A 70 -18.71 2.20 -8.38
CA LEU A 70 -17.94 1.30 -7.51
C LEU A 70 -18.38 1.34 -6.03
N GLN A 71 -19.47 2.03 -5.69
CA GLN A 71 -19.88 2.27 -4.30
C GLN A 71 -20.05 0.98 -3.49
N THR A 72 -20.56 -0.09 -4.14
CA THR A 72 -20.81 -1.39 -3.49
C THR A 72 -19.53 -2.15 -3.10
N PHE A 73 -18.41 -1.80 -3.71
CA PHE A 73 -17.10 -2.41 -3.42
C PHE A 73 -16.28 -1.61 -2.40
N ILE A 74 -16.73 -0.39 -2.04
CA ILE A 74 -15.92 0.55 -1.28
C ILE A 74 -16.42 0.69 0.15
N LYS A 75 -15.47 0.59 1.09
CA LYS A 75 -15.61 0.94 2.50
C LYS A 75 -14.77 2.19 2.80
N ASP A 76 -15.42 3.33 2.98
CA ASP A 76 -14.79 4.56 3.44
C ASP A 76 -14.89 4.61 4.98
N HIS A 77 -13.76 4.50 5.67
CA HIS A 77 -13.67 4.56 7.12
C HIS A 77 -13.53 5.98 7.67
N GLY A 78 -13.35 6.95 6.76
CA GLY A 78 -13.06 8.33 7.17
C GLY A 78 -11.75 8.48 7.92
N TYR A 79 -11.58 9.65 8.56
CA TYR A 79 -10.44 9.91 9.42
C TYR A 79 -10.57 9.12 10.73
N VAL A 80 -9.50 8.44 11.11
CA VAL A 80 -9.38 7.73 12.37
C VAL A 80 -8.07 8.13 13.05
N ASN A 81 -7.94 7.93 14.36
CA ASN A 81 -6.67 8.15 15.06
C ASN A 81 -5.60 7.16 14.59
N HIS A 82 -4.35 7.44 14.94
CA HIS A 82 -3.20 6.65 14.46
C HIS A 82 -3.28 5.17 14.89
N ASN A 83 -3.65 4.88 16.13
CA ASN A 83 -3.73 3.51 16.63
C ASN A 83 -4.81 2.71 15.90
N ASP A 84 -5.98 3.32 15.67
CA ASP A 84 -7.05 2.69 14.90
C ASP A 84 -6.65 2.49 13.43
N SER A 85 -5.90 3.43 12.85
CA SER A 85 -5.34 3.27 11.51
C SER A 85 -4.42 2.05 11.43
N ILE A 86 -3.51 1.89 12.38
CA ILE A 86 -2.61 0.73 12.46
C ILE A 86 -3.39 -0.57 12.64
N ALA A 87 -4.40 -0.58 13.53
CA ALA A 87 -5.24 -1.76 13.74
C ALA A 87 -5.97 -2.19 12.45
N LYS A 88 -6.47 -1.22 11.68
CA LYS A 88 -7.10 -1.47 10.37
C LYS A 88 -6.10 -1.95 9.33
N ILE A 89 -4.93 -1.31 9.21
CA ILE A 89 -3.85 -1.73 8.30
C ILE A 89 -3.47 -3.20 8.59
N LYS A 90 -3.34 -3.58 9.86
CA LYS A 90 -3.02 -4.96 10.25
C LYS A 90 -4.15 -5.96 9.93
N SER A 91 -5.40 -5.51 9.83
CA SER A 91 -6.55 -6.35 9.48
C SER A 91 -6.75 -6.54 7.98
N ALA A 92 -6.11 -5.74 7.15
CA ALA A 92 -6.16 -5.90 5.69
C ALA A 92 -5.47 -7.19 5.23
N ASP A 93 -5.87 -7.72 4.09
CA ASP A 93 -5.16 -8.81 3.43
C ASP A 93 -3.99 -8.28 2.60
N VAL A 94 -4.22 -7.18 1.89
CA VAL A 94 -3.26 -6.54 1.01
C VAL A 94 -3.36 -5.02 1.18
N LEU A 95 -2.22 -4.38 1.24
CA LEU A 95 -2.13 -2.92 1.28
C LEU A 95 -1.77 -2.39 -0.11
N TRP A 96 -2.22 -1.20 -0.43
CA TRP A 96 -1.82 -0.59 -1.70
C TRP A 96 -1.53 0.90 -1.55
N PHE A 97 -0.65 1.39 -2.37
CA PHE A 97 -0.38 2.81 -2.49
C PHE A 97 0.04 3.16 -3.91
N MET A 98 0.07 4.46 -4.16
CA MET A 98 0.52 4.96 -5.45
C MET A 98 1.33 6.24 -5.31
N VAL A 99 2.28 6.41 -6.22
CA VAL A 99 3.07 7.61 -6.44
C VAL A 99 2.95 7.95 -7.91
N GLY A 100 2.33 9.08 -8.23
CA GLY A 100 2.17 9.52 -9.62
C GLY A 100 3.51 9.94 -10.24
N GLN A 101 3.56 9.93 -11.57
CA GLN A 101 4.76 10.32 -12.32
C GLN A 101 5.02 11.82 -12.22
N ARG A 102 6.22 12.22 -11.82
CA ARG A 102 6.68 13.61 -11.71
C ARG A 102 8.19 13.69 -11.81
N ARG A 103 8.69 14.86 -12.20
CA ARG A 103 10.13 15.16 -12.15
C ARG A 103 10.67 15.01 -10.72
N ASN A 104 11.80 14.31 -10.55
CA ASN A 104 12.47 14.07 -9.28
C ASN A 104 11.62 13.27 -8.25
N ILE A 105 10.72 12.41 -8.71
CA ILE A 105 9.91 11.54 -7.85
C ILE A 105 10.65 10.26 -7.43
N ASP A 106 11.69 9.92 -8.14
CA ASP A 106 12.53 8.72 -7.99
C ASP A 106 13.16 8.58 -6.59
N ALA A 107 13.48 9.70 -5.94
CA ALA A 107 14.02 9.70 -4.57
C ALA A 107 12.93 9.64 -3.47
N ILE A 108 11.65 9.70 -3.82
CA ILE A 108 10.57 9.78 -2.81
C ILE A 108 10.15 8.39 -2.35
N LEU A 109 10.32 8.13 -1.05
CA LEU A 109 9.73 6.99 -0.36
C LEU A 109 8.61 7.49 0.59
N PRO A 110 7.33 7.22 0.28
CA PRO A 110 6.22 7.67 1.12
C PRO A 110 6.27 7.04 2.52
N GLY A 111 6.04 7.83 3.57
CA GLY A 111 6.08 7.35 4.96
C GLY A 111 5.18 6.15 5.25
N LYS A 112 4.03 6.03 4.54
CA LYS A 112 3.13 4.89 4.67
C LYS A 112 3.76 3.54 4.30
N VAL A 113 4.81 3.51 3.48
CA VAL A 113 5.53 2.28 3.13
C VAL A 113 6.09 1.61 4.38
N TYR A 114 6.63 2.40 5.32
CA TYR A 114 7.13 1.87 6.60
C TYR A 114 6.02 1.27 7.47
N GLU A 115 4.84 1.89 7.48
CA GLU A 115 3.68 1.34 8.20
C GLU A 115 3.19 0.03 7.55
N TYR A 116 3.18 -0.02 6.23
CA TYR A 116 2.75 -1.18 5.46
C TYR A 116 3.72 -2.37 5.63
N LEU A 117 5.01 -2.10 5.56
CA LEU A 117 6.04 -3.09 5.85
C LEU A 117 5.93 -3.59 7.30
N GLY A 118 5.75 -2.67 8.27
CA GLY A 118 5.56 -3.01 9.68
C GLY A 118 4.30 -3.84 9.94
N ALA A 119 3.27 -3.72 9.10
CA ALA A 119 2.07 -4.56 9.17
C ALA A 119 2.30 -5.99 8.65
N LYS A 120 3.44 -6.26 8.02
CA LYS A 120 3.81 -7.55 7.44
C LYS A 120 2.79 -8.06 6.41
N LYS A 121 2.23 -7.14 5.61
CA LYS A 121 1.26 -7.43 4.58
C LYS A 121 1.87 -7.28 3.20
N PRO A 122 1.41 -8.06 2.20
CA PRO A 122 1.76 -7.82 0.82
C PRO A 122 1.31 -6.42 0.37
N ILE A 123 2.09 -5.82 -0.53
CA ILE A 123 1.88 -4.44 -0.98
C ILE A 123 1.72 -4.39 -2.49
N ILE A 124 0.62 -3.83 -2.98
CA ILE A 124 0.51 -3.38 -4.37
C ILE A 124 1.01 -1.94 -4.43
N ALA A 125 2.10 -1.71 -5.15
CA ALA A 125 2.68 -0.41 -5.35
C ALA A 125 2.52 0.04 -6.81
N CYS A 126 1.66 1.03 -7.04
CA CYS A 126 1.51 1.69 -8.34
C CYS A 126 2.48 2.89 -8.38
N VAL A 127 3.72 2.64 -8.81
CA VAL A 127 4.82 3.58 -8.66
C VAL A 127 5.71 3.63 -9.91
N PRO A 128 6.37 4.77 -10.19
CA PRO A 128 7.45 4.83 -11.18
C PRO A 128 8.72 4.16 -10.66
N GLU A 129 9.75 4.12 -11.52
CA GLU A 129 11.10 3.74 -11.10
C GLU A 129 11.60 4.65 -9.97
N GLY A 130 12.32 4.08 -8.98
CA GLY A 130 12.89 4.83 -7.87
C GLY A 130 12.78 4.16 -6.51
N ALA A 131 13.02 4.93 -5.44
CA ALA A 131 13.15 4.44 -4.08
C ALA A 131 11.91 3.67 -3.57
N ALA A 132 10.70 4.12 -3.94
CA ALA A 132 9.47 3.45 -3.53
C ALA A 132 9.33 2.05 -4.16
N LYS A 133 9.68 1.91 -5.46
CA LYS A 133 9.70 0.62 -6.16
C LYS A 133 10.72 -0.30 -5.52
N MET A 134 11.98 0.15 -5.37
CA MET A 134 13.07 -0.63 -4.79
C MET A 134 12.73 -1.16 -3.40
N ALA A 135 12.22 -0.31 -2.51
CA ALA A 135 11.86 -0.72 -1.16
C ALA A 135 10.78 -1.81 -1.12
N VAL A 136 9.83 -1.75 -2.05
CA VAL A 136 8.74 -2.74 -2.13
C VAL A 136 9.24 -4.04 -2.77
N GLU A 137 10.08 -3.99 -3.81
CA GLU A 137 10.70 -5.17 -4.43
C GLU A 137 11.59 -5.93 -3.45
N GLU A 138 12.46 -5.23 -2.72
CA GLU A 138 13.35 -5.82 -1.71
C GLU A 138 12.59 -6.53 -0.58
N SER A 139 11.33 -6.14 -0.32
CA SER A 139 10.51 -6.78 0.71
C SER A 139 10.13 -8.24 0.39
N ASN A 140 10.26 -8.67 -0.85
CA ASN A 140 9.77 -9.96 -1.38
C ASN A 140 8.25 -10.19 -1.19
N ALA A 141 7.52 -9.13 -0.82
CA ALA A 141 6.06 -9.15 -0.65
C ALA A 141 5.39 -8.05 -1.48
N GLY A 142 6.11 -7.50 -2.46
CA GLY A 142 5.67 -6.43 -3.33
C GLY A 142 5.13 -6.90 -4.67
N PHE A 143 4.12 -6.20 -5.14
CA PHE A 143 3.56 -6.31 -6.48
C PHE A 143 3.58 -4.93 -7.10
N ILE A 144 4.34 -4.77 -8.18
CA ILE A 144 4.58 -3.45 -8.81
C ILE A 144 3.71 -3.32 -10.04
N ALA A 145 3.17 -2.13 -10.25
CA ALA A 145 2.55 -1.69 -11.49
C ALA A 145 2.95 -0.23 -11.78
N LYS A 146 2.97 0.17 -13.03
CA LYS A 146 3.12 1.58 -13.39
C LYS A 146 1.90 2.37 -12.89
N PRO A 147 2.10 3.60 -12.41
CA PRO A 147 1.06 4.34 -11.68
C PRO A 147 -0.14 4.77 -12.54
N ASP A 148 0.00 4.80 -13.85
CA ASP A 148 -1.00 5.23 -14.82
C ASP A 148 -1.40 4.12 -15.84
N ASP A 149 -0.83 2.94 -15.72
CA ASP A 149 -1.18 1.78 -16.55
C ASP A 149 -2.33 0.98 -15.92
N VAL A 150 -3.53 1.23 -16.43
CA VAL A 150 -4.77 0.59 -15.95
C VAL A 150 -4.75 -0.92 -16.16
N GLN A 151 -4.19 -1.38 -17.27
CA GLN A 151 -4.12 -2.80 -17.60
C GLN A 151 -3.16 -3.54 -16.67
N GLU A 152 -1.95 -3.00 -16.49
CA GLU A 152 -0.95 -3.59 -15.59
C GLU A 152 -1.46 -3.63 -14.14
N ILE A 153 -2.12 -2.56 -13.67
CA ILE A 153 -2.73 -2.53 -12.33
C ILE A 153 -3.81 -3.62 -12.21
N LYS A 154 -4.67 -3.80 -13.22
CA LYS A 154 -5.70 -4.85 -13.24
C LYS A 154 -5.08 -6.25 -13.14
N GLU A 155 -4.05 -6.53 -13.92
CA GLU A 155 -3.34 -7.81 -13.91
C GLU A 155 -2.71 -8.07 -12.54
N VAL A 156 -2.11 -7.06 -11.92
CA VAL A 156 -1.56 -7.17 -10.57
C VAL A 156 -2.66 -7.47 -9.54
N ILE A 157 -3.82 -6.82 -9.60
CA ILE A 157 -4.94 -7.11 -8.70
C ILE A 157 -5.41 -8.57 -8.87
N MET A 158 -5.53 -9.05 -10.10
CA MET A 158 -5.93 -10.44 -10.40
C MET A 158 -4.90 -11.44 -9.85
N LYS A 159 -3.61 -11.22 -10.12
CA LYS A 159 -2.52 -12.06 -9.59
C LYS A 159 -2.55 -12.13 -8.06
N VAL A 160 -2.75 -11.01 -7.39
CA VAL A 160 -2.82 -10.94 -5.93
C VAL A 160 -4.05 -11.68 -5.41
N TYR A 161 -5.20 -11.55 -6.09
CA TYR A 161 -6.40 -12.30 -5.73
C TYR A 161 -6.21 -13.82 -5.88
N ASP A 162 -5.56 -14.28 -6.94
CA ASP A 162 -5.25 -15.69 -7.14
C ASP A 162 -4.37 -16.28 -6.03
N LEU A 163 -3.39 -15.50 -5.56
CA LEU A 163 -2.56 -15.87 -4.41
C LEU A 163 -3.38 -15.87 -3.11
N TYR A 164 -4.24 -14.88 -2.91
CA TYR A 164 -5.15 -14.85 -1.77
C TYR A 164 -6.06 -16.08 -1.72
N ALA A 165 -6.70 -16.43 -2.83
CA ALA A 165 -7.59 -17.59 -2.92
C ALA A 165 -6.88 -18.92 -2.63
N LYS A 166 -5.57 -18.98 -2.87
CA LYS A 166 -4.70 -20.13 -2.58
C LYS A 166 -4.04 -20.06 -1.18
N ASN A 167 -4.35 -19.08 -0.35
CA ASN A 167 -3.65 -18.78 0.91
C ASN A 167 -2.11 -18.67 0.74
N ALA A 168 -1.66 -18.14 -0.37
CA ALA A 168 -0.25 -18.05 -0.77
C ALA A 168 0.26 -16.59 -0.87
N LEU A 169 -0.40 -15.65 -0.21
CA LEU A 169 0.06 -14.26 -0.16
C LEU A 169 1.43 -14.18 0.53
N PRO A 170 2.43 -13.52 -0.07
CA PRO A 170 3.73 -13.34 0.55
C PRO A 170 3.66 -12.34 1.72
N ALA A 171 4.65 -12.41 2.60
CA ALA A 171 4.86 -11.42 3.66
C ALA A 171 6.33 -11.01 3.69
N PRO A 172 6.64 -9.74 4.05
CA PRO A 172 8.02 -9.31 4.22
C PRO A 172 8.74 -10.16 5.26
N THR A 173 10.01 -10.50 5.01
CA THR A 173 10.81 -11.27 5.95
C THR A 173 11.19 -10.43 7.17
N ASN A 174 11.40 -11.08 8.30
CA ASN A 174 11.87 -10.38 9.50
C ASN A 174 13.24 -9.73 9.28
N GLU A 175 14.14 -10.40 8.55
CA GLU A 175 15.47 -9.86 8.20
C GLU A 175 15.36 -8.54 7.42
N PHE A 176 14.46 -8.49 6.45
CA PHE A 176 14.20 -7.24 5.71
C PHE A 176 13.67 -6.15 6.63
N LEU A 177 12.72 -6.47 7.52
CA LEU A 177 12.09 -5.51 8.42
C LEU A 177 13.07 -4.92 9.44
N GLU A 178 14.07 -5.69 9.89
CA GLU A 178 15.12 -5.21 10.79
C GLU A 178 15.90 -4.02 10.21
N LYS A 179 16.04 -3.93 8.87
CA LYS A 179 16.69 -2.78 8.20
C LYS A 179 15.99 -1.45 8.48
N PHE A 180 14.69 -1.47 8.74
CA PHE A 180 13.85 -0.27 8.93
C PHE A 180 13.51 0.00 10.39
N ARG A 181 14.02 -0.80 11.34
CA ARG A 181 13.84 -0.51 12.76
C ARG A 181 14.59 0.76 13.15
N ARG A 182 13.91 1.62 13.92
CA ARG A 182 14.50 2.90 14.35
C ARG A 182 15.82 2.73 15.08
N ASP A 183 15.93 1.69 15.91
CA ASP A 183 17.15 1.38 16.67
C ASP A 183 18.32 1.13 15.72
N ASN A 184 18.13 0.27 14.72
CA ASN A 184 19.15 -0.07 13.72
C ASN A 184 19.53 1.14 12.85
N LEU A 185 18.52 1.92 12.42
CA LEU A 185 18.77 3.15 11.65
C LEU A 185 19.53 4.20 12.47
N THR A 186 19.20 4.35 13.75
CA THR A 186 19.91 5.27 14.67
C THR A 186 21.36 4.83 14.87
N GLU A 187 21.60 3.53 15.06
CA GLU A 187 22.96 2.99 15.19
C GLU A 187 23.79 3.23 13.92
N LEU A 188 23.22 2.96 12.74
CA LEU A 188 23.87 3.23 11.46
C LEU A 188 24.21 4.71 11.30
N LEU A 189 23.29 5.60 11.62
CA LEU A 189 23.49 7.04 11.55
C LEU A 189 24.61 7.48 12.52
N THR A 190 24.60 6.98 13.74
CA THR A 190 25.64 7.27 14.76
C THR A 190 27.02 6.83 14.27
N LYS A 191 27.13 5.64 13.68
CA LYS A 191 28.38 5.13 13.10
C LYS A 191 28.91 6.06 11.99
N GLN A 192 28.00 6.53 11.11
CA GLN A 192 28.38 7.45 10.03
C GLN A 192 28.88 8.79 10.55
N PHE A 193 28.27 9.36 11.58
CA PHE A 193 28.74 10.58 12.22
C PHE A 193 30.12 10.39 12.88
N GLN A 194 30.35 9.27 13.58
CA GLN A 194 31.64 8.97 14.21
C GLN A 194 32.76 8.81 13.18
N ILE A 195 32.47 8.17 12.03
CA ILE A 195 33.45 8.03 10.95
C ILE A 195 33.82 9.42 10.39
N LYS A 196 32.82 10.26 10.14
CA LYS A 196 33.07 11.61 9.60
C LYS A 196 33.88 12.50 10.57
N LEU A 197 33.53 12.50 11.85
CA LEU A 197 34.25 13.25 12.87
C LEU A 197 35.72 12.82 13.02
N ARG A 198 36.02 11.54 12.75
CA ARG A 198 37.43 11.02 12.77
C ARG A 198 38.20 11.34 11.49
N ALA A 199 37.49 11.60 10.38
CA ALA A 199 38.12 11.95 9.11
C ALA A 199 38.45 13.44 8.99
N ASP A 200 37.72 14.28 9.74
CA ASP A 200 37.84 15.75 9.71
C ASP A 200 38.74 16.28 10.88
N GLY A 201 39.31 15.44 11.76
CA GLY A 201 40.23 15.76 12.85
C GLY A 201 41.60 15.16 12.66
#